data_65586eff7b76fbc1889834adf2a1b136
#
_entry.id   65586eff7b76fbc1889834adf2a1b136
#
_cell.length_a   1.000
_cell.length_b   1.000
_cell.length_c   1.000
_cell.angle_alpha   90.00
_cell.angle_beta   90.00
_cell.angle_gamma   90.00
#
_symmetry.space_group_name_H-M   'P 1'
#
loop_
_entity.id
_entity.type
_entity.pdbx_description
1 polymer ?
#
loop_
_entity_poly.entity_id
_entity_poly.type
_entity_poly.pdbx_seq_one_letter_code
_entity_poly.pdbx_strand_id
1 'polypeptide(L)'
;MNNWNPKNTLDSIGIGKKEKKRPSRIAEAVKNELSVVLLQKMRDPAVATISVSRVLVTDDLKYAKIYYRVMGDSKSARLAGKGLERARGFLRTQLARSLNLRYTPALQFFYDETADKVEEVEKLLLDIAEEDKSNENF
;
A
#
# COMPACT_ATOMS: atom_id res chain seq x y z
N MET A 1 15.74 -41.71 -10.14
CA MET A 1 14.55 -41.63 -9.30
C MET A 1 14.10 -40.18 -9.18
N ASN A 2 12.86 -39.94 -9.53
CA ASN A 2 12.36 -38.56 -9.60
C ASN A 2 12.04 -38.02 -8.23
N ASN A 3 12.87 -37.11 -7.77
CA ASN A 3 12.56 -36.27 -6.62
C ASN A 3 11.72 -35.04 -7.03
N TRP A 4 10.90 -35.20 -8.08
CA TRP A 4 10.05 -34.11 -8.53
C TRP A 4 9.02 -33.80 -7.48
N ASN A 5 9.05 -32.52 -7.02
CA ASN A 5 8.09 -31.97 -6.10
C ASN A 5 7.46 -30.77 -6.79
N PRO A 6 6.13 -30.73 -7.02
CA PRO A 6 5.46 -29.61 -7.67
C PRO A 6 5.75 -28.27 -6.98
N LYS A 7 5.87 -28.28 -5.67
CA LYS A 7 6.19 -27.08 -4.88
C LYS A 7 7.56 -26.52 -5.23
N ASN A 8 8.58 -27.38 -5.33
CA ASN A 8 9.92 -26.94 -5.69
C ASN A 8 9.99 -26.43 -7.13
N THR A 9 9.26 -27.06 -8.04
CA THR A 9 9.19 -26.62 -9.42
C THR A 9 8.54 -25.23 -9.53
N LEU A 10 7.45 -25.01 -8.83
CA LEU A 10 6.77 -23.70 -8.81
C LEU A 10 7.66 -22.62 -8.21
N ASP A 11 8.38 -22.93 -7.14
CA ASP A 11 9.33 -22.00 -6.52
C ASP A 11 10.47 -21.62 -7.46
N SER A 12 10.99 -22.60 -8.22
CA SER A 12 12.10 -22.35 -9.14
C SER A 12 11.70 -21.50 -10.34
N ILE A 13 10.44 -21.56 -10.78
CA ILE A 13 9.93 -20.70 -11.86
C ILE A 13 9.25 -19.42 -11.35
N GLY A 14 9.23 -19.20 -10.04
CA GLY A 14 8.71 -17.98 -9.43
C GLY A 14 7.19 -17.85 -9.38
N ILE A 15 6.45 -18.93 -9.63
CA ILE A 15 4.98 -18.93 -9.65
C ILE A 15 4.41 -19.43 -8.32
N GLY A 16 5.17 -20.20 -7.57
CA GLY A 16 4.73 -20.79 -6.32
C GLY A 16 4.75 -19.79 -5.15
N LYS A 17 4.10 -20.19 -4.06
CA LYS A 17 4.12 -19.44 -2.82
C LYS A 17 5.53 -19.49 -2.22
N LYS A 18 6.30 -18.44 -2.40
CA LYS A 18 7.60 -18.29 -1.74
C LYS A 18 7.39 -17.91 -0.28
N GLU A 19 8.28 -18.39 0.58
CA GLU A 19 8.36 -17.83 1.92
C GLU A 19 8.63 -16.34 1.81
N LYS A 20 7.82 -15.55 2.51
CA LYS A 20 8.00 -14.09 2.52
C LYS A 20 9.32 -13.75 3.18
N LYS A 21 10.12 -12.95 2.51
CA LYS A 21 11.35 -12.39 3.08
C LYS A 21 11.03 -11.52 4.28
N ARG A 22 11.98 -11.35 5.18
CA ARG A 22 11.83 -10.52 6.37
C ARG A 22 11.31 -9.11 6.07
N PRO A 23 11.81 -8.39 5.03
CA PRO A 23 11.24 -7.07 4.69
C PRO A 23 9.74 -7.12 4.36
N SER A 24 9.29 -8.15 3.67
CA SER A 24 7.86 -8.31 3.34
C SER A 24 7.01 -8.58 4.56
N ARG A 25 7.48 -9.36 5.51
CA ARG A 25 6.78 -9.61 6.79
C ARG A 25 6.66 -8.35 7.61
N ILE A 26 7.74 -7.57 7.69
CA ILE A 26 7.75 -6.30 8.41
C ILE A 26 6.80 -5.32 7.70
N ALA A 27 6.81 -5.27 6.38
CA ALA A 27 5.90 -4.41 5.62
C ALA A 27 4.43 -4.72 5.92
N GLU A 28 4.05 -5.99 5.97
CA GLU A 28 2.68 -6.40 6.33
C GLU A 28 2.33 -5.99 7.76
N ALA A 29 3.24 -6.22 8.70
CA ALA A 29 3.03 -5.86 10.09
C ALA A 29 2.89 -4.34 10.24
N VAL A 30 3.72 -3.56 9.55
CA VAL A 30 3.65 -2.09 9.53
C VAL A 30 2.31 -1.63 8.96
N LYS A 31 1.89 -2.20 7.83
CA LYS A 31 0.61 -1.85 7.20
C LYS A 31 -0.57 -2.08 8.16
N ASN A 32 -0.61 -3.25 8.79
CA ASN A 32 -1.69 -3.61 9.71
C ASN A 32 -1.72 -2.68 10.92
N GLU A 33 -0.57 -2.44 11.53
CA GLU A 33 -0.47 -1.58 12.72
C GLU A 33 -0.81 -0.12 12.38
N LEU A 34 -0.30 0.41 11.28
CA LEU A 34 -0.64 1.78 10.84
C LEU A 34 -2.14 1.93 10.58
N SER A 35 -2.75 0.95 9.96
CA SER A 35 -4.19 0.98 9.72
C SER A 35 -4.99 1.07 11.02
N VAL A 36 -4.57 0.31 12.03
CA VAL A 36 -5.20 0.35 13.35
C VAL A 36 -4.98 1.71 14.03
N VAL A 37 -3.75 2.21 14.01
CA VAL A 37 -3.40 3.49 14.65
C VAL A 37 -4.15 4.65 14.01
N LEU A 38 -4.23 4.68 12.69
CA LEU A 38 -4.93 5.74 11.96
C LEU A 38 -6.42 5.74 12.25
N LEU A 39 -7.02 4.58 12.44
CA LEU A 39 -8.44 4.47 12.79
C LEU A 39 -8.74 4.84 14.23
N GLN A 40 -7.89 4.45 15.17
CA GLN A 40 -8.22 4.47 16.60
C GLN A 40 -7.53 5.57 17.39
N LYS A 41 -6.30 5.95 17.02
CA LYS A 41 -5.47 6.83 17.85
C LYS A 41 -5.26 8.22 17.30
N MET A 42 -5.68 8.48 16.07
CA MET A 42 -5.48 9.79 15.45
C MET A 42 -6.71 10.67 15.68
N ARG A 43 -6.45 11.89 16.14
CA ARG A 43 -7.51 12.89 16.40
C ARG A 43 -7.63 13.93 15.29
N ASP A 44 -6.66 13.99 14.37
CA ASP A 44 -6.68 14.94 13.26
C ASP A 44 -7.70 14.49 12.20
N PRO A 45 -8.74 15.30 11.90
CA PRO A 45 -9.74 14.94 10.90
C PRO A 45 -9.15 14.71 9.51
N ALA A 46 -8.06 15.40 9.16
CA ALA A 46 -7.41 15.24 7.87
C ALA A 46 -6.80 13.84 7.72
N VAL A 47 -6.37 13.22 8.82
CA VAL A 47 -5.77 11.89 8.84
C VAL A 47 -6.81 10.79 8.92
N ALA A 48 -8.00 11.09 9.45
CA ALA A 48 -9.07 10.11 9.64
C ALA A 48 -9.60 9.51 8.33
N THR A 49 -9.41 10.20 7.21
CA THR A 49 -9.85 9.75 5.88
C THR A 49 -8.81 8.90 5.14
N ILE A 50 -7.64 8.69 5.74
CA ILE A 50 -6.53 7.99 5.12
C ILE A 50 -6.72 6.48 5.24
N SER A 51 -6.49 5.78 4.14
CA SER A 51 -6.31 4.33 4.14
C SER A 51 -4.93 3.98 3.57
N VAL A 52 -4.26 3.02 4.21
CA VAL A 52 -2.96 2.54 3.74
C VAL A 52 -3.21 1.50 2.66
N SER A 53 -2.74 1.75 1.44
CA SER A 53 -2.92 0.82 0.34
C SER A 53 -1.83 -0.23 0.28
N ARG A 54 -0.58 0.16 0.50
CA ARG A 54 0.54 -0.78 0.54
C ARG A 54 1.70 -0.19 1.32
N VAL A 55 2.58 -1.07 1.79
CA VAL A 55 3.82 -0.69 2.46
C VAL A 55 4.95 -1.51 1.85
N LEU A 56 6.06 -0.84 1.52
CA LEU A 56 7.28 -1.46 1.05
C LEU A 56 8.41 -1.11 2.02
N VAL A 57 9.12 -2.12 2.48
CA VAL A 57 10.28 -1.94 3.36
C VAL A 57 11.53 -2.30 2.57
N THR A 58 12.55 -1.45 2.66
CA THR A 58 13.82 -1.68 1.97
C THR A 58 14.55 -2.90 2.54
N ASP A 59 15.39 -3.55 1.75
CA ASP A 59 16.08 -4.78 2.15
C ASP A 59 16.98 -4.58 3.40
N ASP A 60 17.53 -3.38 3.57
CA ASP A 60 18.32 -3.01 4.74
C ASP A 60 17.48 -2.64 5.96
N LEU A 61 16.14 -2.65 5.82
CA LEU A 61 15.16 -2.31 6.85
C LEU A 61 15.26 -0.87 7.36
N LYS A 62 15.91 0.03 6.63
CA LYS A 62 16.07 1.43 7.03
C LYS A 62 14.86 2.29 6.73
N TYR A 63 14.13 1.99 5.65
CA TYR A 63 13.02 2.81 5.19
C TYR A 63 11.77 1.97 4.97
N ALA A 64 10.63 2.49 5.40
CA ALA A 64 9.32 1.97 5.08
C ALA A 64 8.58 2.99 4.20
N LYS A 65 8.29 2.61 2.97
CA LYS A 65 7.55 3.42 2.01
C LYS A 65 6.07 3.10 2.16
N ILE A 66 5.30 4.08 2.61
CA ILE A 66 3.89 3.91 2.92
C ILE A 66 3.07 4.62 1.84
N TYR A 67 2.35 3.83 1.07
CA TYR A 67 1.45 4.32 0.04
C TYR A 67 0.05 4.42 0.63
N TYR A 68 -0.54 5.61 0.54
CA TYR A 68 -1.84 5.88 1.14
C TYR A 68 -2.80 6.45 0.12
N ARG A 69 -4.08 6.30 0.42
CA ARG A 69 -5.18 6.91 -0.34
C ARG A 69 -6.07 7.69 0.61
N VAL A 70 -6.77 8.67 0.04
CA VAL A 70 -7.67 9.53 0.79
C VAL A 70 -9.01 9.58 0.06
N MET A 71 -10.10 9.44 0.80
CA MET A 71 -11.42 9.70 0.24
C MET A 71 -11.62 11.21 0.11
N GLY A 72 -11.83 11.66 -1.11
CA GLY A 72 -12.04 13.07 -1.40
C GLY A 72 -11.24 13.55 -2.60
N ASP A 73 -11.11 14.87 -2.71
CA ASP A 73 -10.42 15.54 -3.81
C ASP A 73 -8.91 15.68 -3.56
N SER A 74 -8.22 16.32 -4.49
CA SER A 74 -6.77 16.54 -4.40
C SER A 74 -6.39 17.44 -3.23
N LYS A 75 -7.29 18.35 -2.82
CA LYS A 75 -7.10 19.21 -1.63
C LYS A 75 -7.10 18.34 -0.36
N SER A 76 -8.05 17.42 -0.25
CA SER A 76 -8.11 16.47 0.88
C SER A 76 -6.85 15.60 0.93
N ALA A 77 -6.37 15.13 -0.21
CA ALA A 77 -5.13 14.33 -0.29
C ALA A 77 -3.92 15.14 0.21
N ARG A 78 -3.82 16.40 -0.16
CA ARG A 78 -2.73 17.27 0.28
C ARG A 78 -2.77 17.54 1.78
N LEU A 79 -3.94 17.81 2.33
CA LEU A 79 -4.12 18.03 3.77
C LEU A 79 -3.79 16.77 4.56
N ALA A 80 -4.20 15.62 4.06
CA ALA A 80 -3.90 14.33 4.68
C ALA A 80 -2.40 14.06 4.69
N GLY A 81 -1.70 14.33 3.57
CA GLY A 81 -0.25 14.20 3.49
C GLY A 81 0.49 15.06 4.50
N LYS A 82 0.06 16.31 4.67
CA LYS A 82 0.61 17.20 5.69
C LYS A 82 0.34 16.67 7.10
N GLY A 83 -0.85 16.12 7.34
CA GLY A 83 -1.20 15.50 8.60
C GLY A 83 -0.32 14.30 8.93
N LEU A 84 -0.05 13.45 7.95
CA LEU A 84 0.87 12.33 8.11
C LEU A 84 2.29 12.78 8.43
N GLU A 85 2.78 13.81 7.77
CA GLU A 85 4.11 14.37 8.04
C GLU A 85 4.20 14.89 9.48
N ARG A 86 3.18 15.58 9.98
CA ARG A 86 3.15 16.04 11.37
C ARG A 86 3.12 14.87 12.35
N ALA A 87 2.42 13.79 11.99
CA ALA A 87 2.26 12.61 12.84
C ALA A 87 3.40 11.59 12.71
N ARG A 88 4.37 11.81 11.83
CA ARG A 88 5.44 10.85 11.52
C ARG A 88 6.14 10.32 12.77
N GLY A 89 6.56 11.20 13.66
CA GLY A 89 7.24 10.80 14.90
C GLY A 89 6.37 9.95 15.80
N PHE A 90 5.12 10.34 15.96
CA PHE A 90 4.14 9.58 16.74
C PHE A 90 3.90 8.19 16.14
N LEU A 91 3.69 8.11 14.83
CA LEU A 91 3.45 6.85 14.14
C LEU A 91 4.66 5.92 14.26
N ARG A 92 5.87 6.44 14.10
CA ARG A 92 7.09 5.67 14.27
C ARG A 92 7.23 5.12 15.69
N THR A 93 6.92 5.93 16.69
CA THR A 93 6.94 5.51 18.10
C THR A 93 5.92 4.40 18.35
N GLN A 94 4.71 4.52 17.81
CA GLN A 94 3.68 3.49 17.94
C GLN A 94 4.11 2.17 17.28
N LEU A 95 4.71 2.23 16.11
CA LEU A 95 5.24 1.04 15.44
C LEU A 95 6.35 0.38 16.24
N ALA A 96 7.27 1.17 16.79
CA ALA A 96 8.36 0.65 17.62
C ALA A 96 7.83 -0.13 18.83
N ARG A 97 6.79 0.39 19.46
CA ARG A 97 6.17 -0.26 20.63
C ARG A 97 5.39 -1.51 20.26
N SER A 98 4.58 -1.43 19.21
CA SER A 98 3.66 -2.51 18.83
C SER A 98 4.36 -3.68 18.17
N LEU A 99 5.36 -3.42 17.33
CA LEU A 99 6.05 -4.46 16.57
C LEU A 99 7.32 -4.96 17.26
N ASN A 100 7.74 -4.31 18.32
CA ASN A 100 8.91 -4.69 19.10
C ASN A 100 10.15 -4.91 18.22
N LEU A 101 10.34 -4.01 17.26
CA LEU A 101 11.47 -4.07 16.34
C LEU A 101 12.72 -3.49 17.00
N ARG A 102 13.87 -4.12 16.75
CA ARG A 102 15.15 -3.61 17.23
C ARG A 102 15.45 -2.22 16.64
N TYR A 103 15.17 -2.07 15.34
CA TYR A 103 15.28 -0.80 14.64
C TYR A 103 13.97 -0.55 13.89
N THR A 104 13.36 0.60 14.14
CA THR A 104 12.16 0.99 13.43
C THR A 104 12.53 1.72 12.15
N PRO A 105 12.04 1.28 10.98
CA PRO A 105 12.32 1.97 9.73
C PRO A 105 11.86 3.42 9.77
N ALA A 106 12.54 4.30 9.06
CA ALA A 106 12.08 5.65 8.84
C ALA A 106 10.88 5.63 7.90
N LEU A 107 9.82 6.34 8.26
CA LEU A 107 8.59 6.35 7.48
C LEU A 107 8.65 7.38 6.36
N GLN A 108 8.28 6.97 5.15
CA GLN A 108 8.14 7.84 3.99
C GLN A 108 6.73 7.66 3.44
N PHE A 109 6.01 8.75 3.23
CA PHE A 109 4.62 8.71 2.80
C PHE A 109 4.49 9.13 1.35
N PHE A 110 3.77 8.32 0.56
CA PHE A 110 3.49 8.59 -0.85
C PHE A 110 2.01 8.38 -1.13
N TYR A 111 1.41 9.31 -1.85
CA TYR A 111 0.04 9.11 -2.32
C TYR A 111 0.02 8.02 -3.40
N ASP A 112 -0.88 7.06 -3.26
CA ASP A 112 -0.99 5.95 -4.21
C ASP A 112 -1.97 6.32 -5.32
N GLU A 113 -1.44 6.65 -6.49
CA GLU A 113 -2.22 7.00 -7.68
C GLU A 113 -2.62 5.78 -8.51
N THR A 114 -2.17 4.59 -8.15
CA THR A 114 -2.35 3.38 -8.94
C THR A 114 -3.83 3.08 -9.21
N ALA A 115 -4.67 3.19 -8.19
CA ALA A 115 -6.10 2.93 -8.33
C ALA A 115 -6.80 4.00 -9.19
N ASP A 116 -6.38 5.26 -9.07
CA ASP A 116 -6.92 6.33 -9.91
C ASP A 116 -6.59 6.10 -11.38
N LYS A 117 -5.37 5.64 -11.67
CA LYS A 117 -4.96 5.29 -13.03
C LYS A 117 -5.75 4.11 -13.58
N VAL A 118 -6.03 3.12 -12.76
CA VAL A 118 -6.86 1.97 -13.15
C VAL A 118 -8.28 2.44 -13.50
N GLU A 119 -8.88 3.29 -12.69
CA GLU A 119 -10.20 3.87 -12.96
C GLU A 119 -10.21 4.65 -14.27
N GLU A 120 -9.19 5.45 -14.56
CA GLU A 120 -9.06 6.19 -15.81
C GLU A 120 -9.00 5.25 -17.01
N VAL A 121 -8.21 4.19 -16.91
CA VAL A 121 -8.09 3.19 -17.98
C VAL A 121 -9.43 2.46 -18.20
N GLU A 122 -10.09 2.05 -17.13
CA GLU A 122 -11.41 1.40 -17.22
C GLU A 122 -12.44 2.31 -17.90
N LYS A 123 -12.45 3.59 -17.54
CA LYS A 123 -13.34 4.58 -18.13
C LYS A 123 -13.07 4.75 -19.63
N LEU A 124 -11.79 4.84 -20.01
CA LEU A 124 -11.40 4.92 -21.43
C LEU A 124 -11.84 3.68 -22.20
N LEU A 125 -11.70 2.50 -21.62
CA LEU A 125 -12.14 1.24 -22.25
C LEU A 125 -13.65 1.21 -22.44
N LEU A 126 -14.43 1.69 -21.48
CA LEU A 126 -15.88 1.79 -21.59
C LEU A 126 -16.29 2.77 -22.68
N ASP A 127 -15.64 3.93 -22.78
CA ASP A 127 -15.90 4.92 -23.81
C ASP A 127 -15.62 4.36 -25.22
N ILE A 128 -14.53 3.62 -25.39
CA ILE A 128 -14.20 2.94 -26.65
C ILE A 128 -15.27 1.90 -27.00
N ALA A 129 -15.72 1.10 -26.03
CA ALA A 129 -16.77 0.10 -26.23
C ALA A 129 -18.09 0.74 -26.67
N GLU A 130 -18.45 1.89 -26.11
CA GLU A 130 -19.65 2.63 -26.50
C GLU A 130 -19.53 3.19 -27.91
N GLU A 131 -18.38 3.72 -28.29
CA GLU A 131 -18.13 4.19 -29.69
C GLU A 131 -18.25 3.05 -30.70
N ASP A 132 -17.70 1.88 -30.40
CA ASP A 132 -17.80 0.70 -31.25
C ASP A 132 -19.26 0.25 -31.41
N LYS A 133 -20.06 0.28 -30.36
CA LYS A 133 -21.48 -0.02 -30.43
C LYS A 133 -22.24 0.98 -31.28
N SER A 134 -21.90 2.26 -31.20
CA SER A 134 -22.49 3.31 -32.03
C SER A 134 -22.19 3.07 -33.51
N ASN A 135 -20.97 2.62 -33.82
CA ASN A 135 -20.55 2.34 -35.18
C ASN A 135 -21.18 1.07 -35.76
N GLU A 136 -21.52 0.10 -34.91
CA GLU A 136 -22.19 -1.15 -35.35
C GLU A 136 -23.67 -0.97 -35.67
N ASN A 137 -24.29 0.09 -35.23
CA ASN A 137 -25.73 0.36 -35.37
C ASN A 137 -26.09 1.12 -36.67
N PHE A 138 -25.18 1.14 -37.64
CA PHE A 138 -25.45 1.69 -38.97
C PHE A 138 -25.97 0.64 -39.91
#